data_acadf3c11352fbc81e742bfebcd1031a
#
_entry.id   acadf3c11352fbc81e742bfebcd1031a
#
_cell.length_a   1.000
_cell.length_b   1.000
_cell.length_c   1.000
_cell.angle_alpha   90.00
_cell.angle_beta   90.00
_cell.angle_gamma   90.00
#
_symmetry.space_group_name_H-M   'P 1'
#
loop_
_entity.id
_entity.type
_entity.pdbx_description
1 polymer ?
#
loop_
_entity_poly.entity_id
_entity_poly.type
_entity_poly.pdbx_seq_one_letter_code
_entity_poly.pdbx_strand_id
1 'polypeptide(L)'
;MAKHERQDASETRWLSFRLRNGQSIGREKLQAGWAAAAAVPGITVKREDLDMGSPVYALYGPSSLSAPQAAEMRMRKFLMDEGYIFTMGTLGAR
;
A
#
# COMPACT_ATOMS: atom_id res chain seq x y z
N MET A 1 -18.88 -16.59 -14.83
CA MET A 1 -18.73 -16.09 -14.94
C MET A 1 -18.15 -14.86 -14.78
N ALA A 2 -18.44 -14.10 -14.83
CA ALA A 2 -17.82 -12.87 -14.77
C ALA A 2 -17.67 -12.31 -13.45
N LYS A 3 -17.97 -13.00 -12.47
CA LYS A 3 -17.87 -12.45 -11.22
C LYS A 3 -16.55 -12.12 -10.78
N HIS A 4 -15.56 -12.77 -11.28
CA HIS A 4 -14.32 -12.40 -10.79
C HIS A 4 -13.87 -11.09 -11.29
N GLU A 5 -14.41 -10.60 -12.32
CA GLU A 5 -13.99 -9.35 -12.75
C GLU A 5 -14.36 -8.31 -11.82
N ARG A 6 -15.41 -8.54 -11.10
CA ARG A 6 -15.83 -7.59 -10.21
C ARG A 6 -14.87 -7.37 -9.13
N GLN A 7 -14.13 -8.37 -8.74
CA GLN A 7 -13.17 -8.19 -7.72
C GLN A 7 -12.08 -7.30 -8.17
N ASP A 8 -11.68 -7.43 -9.41
CA ASP A 8 -10.66 -6.57 -9.91
C ASP A 8 -11.13 -5.13 -9.92
N ALA A 9 -12.36 -4.93 -10.25
CA ALA A 9 -12.86 -3.57 -10.34
C ALA A 9 -12.93 -2.92 -8.99
N SER A 10 -13.07 -3.69 -7.93
CA SER A 10 -13.18 -3.08 -6.63
C SER A 10 -11.84 -2.92 -5.93
N GLU A 11 -10.75 -3.34 -6.56
CA GLU A 11 -9.44 -3.22 -5.94
C GLU A 11 -8.71 -2.03 -6.52
N THR A 12 -8.41 -1.07 -5.69
CA THR A 12 -7.78 0.17 -6.11
C THR A 12 -6.43 0.30 -5.44
N ARG A 13 -5.43 0.74 -6.21
CA ARG A 13 -4.13 1.00 -5.63
C ARG A 13 -4.17 2.38 -5.01
N TRP A 14 -4.26 2.42 -3.69
CA TRP A 14 -4.37 3.68 -2.99
C TRP A 14 -3.03 4.35 -2.73
N LEU A 15 -2.01 3.56 -2.41
CA LEU A 15 -0.70 4.09 -2.08
C LEU A 15 0.37 3.24 -2.72
N SER A 16 1.52 3.84 -3.01
CA SER A 16 2.69 3.08 -3.35
C SER A 16 3.89 3.77 -2.75
N PHE A 17 4.93 3.00 -2.45
CA PHE A 17 6.11 3.60 -1.85
C PHE A 17 7.34 2.78 -2.16
N ARG A 18 8.49 3.41 -2.01
CA ARG A 18 9.78 2.76 -2.13
C ARG A 18 10.56 3.02 -0.86
N LEU A 19 11.34 2.03 -0.48
CA LEU A 19 12.22 2.17 0.66
C LEU A 19 13.62 2.52 0.18
N ARG A 20 14.37 3.26 0.98
CA ARG A 20 15.68 3.71 0.58
C ARG A 20 16.75 2.94 1.33
N ASN A 21 17.99 3.13 0.93
CA ASN A 21 19.13 2.56 1.62
C ASN A 21 19.10 1.04 1.71
N GLY A 22 18.54 0.40 0.70
CA GLY A 22 18.52 -1.05 0.67
C GLY A 22 17.57 -1.69 1.65
N GLN A 23 16.69 -0.91 2.23
CA GLN A 23 15.73 -1.46 3.18
C GLN A 23 14.67 -2.29 2.48
N SER A 24 14.06 -3.21 3.20
CA SER A 24 12.93 -3.96 2.67
C SER A 24 11.99 -4.27 3.82
N ILE A 25 10.76 -4.59 3.49
CA ILE A 25 9.76 -4.91 4.50
C ILE A 25 9.09 -6.21 4.09
N GLY A 26 8.93 -7.10 5.04
CA GLY A 26 8.31 -8.39 4.77
C GLY A 26 6.83 -8.26 4.48
N ARG A 27 6.31 -9.21 3.72
CA ARG A 27 4.92 -9.15 3.31
C ARG A 27 3.95 -9.15 4.49
N GLU A 28 4.19 -10.00 5.47
CA GLU A 28 3.27 -10.08 6.58
C GLU A 28 3.25 -8.80 7.39
N LYS A 29 4.41 -8.21 7.60
CA LYS A 29 4.49 -6.98 8.34
C LYS A 29 3.83 -5.85 7.57
N LEU A 30 4.06 -5.80 6.28
CA LEU A 30 3.47 -4.77 5.45
C LEU A 30 1.96 -4.91 5.42
N GLN A 31 1.47 -6.13 5.28
CA GLN A 31 0.03 -6.34 5.21
C GLN A 31 -0.63 -5.96 6.53
N ALA A 32 -0.01 -6.31 7.65
CA ALA A 32 -0.56 -5.96 8.95
C ALA A 32 -0.58 -4.44 9.14
N GLY A 33 0.48 -3.77 8.73
CA GLY A 33 0.53 -2.32 8.85
C GLY A 33 -0.52 -1.64 7.99
N TRP A 34 -0.67 -2.12 6.75
CA TRP A 34 -1.65 -1.52 5.86
C TRP A 34 -3.08 -1.83 6.32
N ALA A 35 -3.33 -3.04 6.83
CA ALA A 35 -4.65 -3.37 7.33
C ALA A 35 -5.05 -2.47 8.48
N ALA A 36 -4.11 -2.19 9.37
CA ALA A 36 -4.39 -1.30 10.48
C ALA A 36 -4.59 0.14 10.02
N ALA A 37 -3.79 0.57 9.05
CA ALA A 37 -3.87 1.94 8.56
C ALA A 37 -5.17 2.19 7.80
N ALA A 38 -5.55 1.25 6.97
CA ALA A 38 -6.76 1.39 6.16
C ALA A 38 -8.01 1.16 7.00
N ALA A 39 -7.89 0.29 8.00
CA ALA A 39 -9.00 0.01 8.91
C ALA A 39 -10.23 -0.54 8.22
N VAL A 40 -10.05 -1.25 7.14
CA VAL A 40 -11.16 -1.90 6.43
C VAL A 40 -10.68 -3.25 5.95
N PRO A 41 -11.59 -4.19 5.71
CA PRO A 41 -11.19 -5.48 5.15
C PRO A 41 -10.95 -5.34 3.66
N GLY A 42 -10.44 -6.39 3.06
CA GLY A 42 -10.27 -6.39 1.61
C GLY A 42 -9.03 -5.68 1.12
N ILE A 43 -8.02 -5.54 1.98
CA ILE A 43 -6.79 -4.89 1.54
C ILE A 43 -5.80 -5.94 1.03
N THR A 44 -4.92 -5.51 0.17
CA THR A 44 -3.88 -6.36 -0.40
C THR A 44 -2.61 -5.55 -0.56
N VAL A 45 -1.48 -6.21 -0.45
CA VAL A 45 -0.20 -5.55 -0.68
C VAL A 45 0.53 -6.33 -1.77
N LYS A 46 1.29 -5.61 -2.60
CA LYS A 46 2.08 -6.23 -3.64
C LYS A 46 3.44 -5.57 -3.70
N ARG A 47 4.41 -6.35 -4.11
CA ARG A 47 5.76 -5.83 -4.31
C ARG A 47 6.11 -6.00 -5.76
N GLU A 48 6.54 -4.93 -6.40
CA GLU A 48 6.95 -4.99 -7.80
C GLU A 48 8.43 -4.71 -7.88
N ASP A 49 9.17 -5.67 -8.39
CA ASP A 49 10.60 -5.51 -8.54
C ASP A 49 10.87 -4.93 -9.91
N LEU A 50 11.55 -3.80 -9.93
CA LEU A 50 11.87 -3.14 -11.17
C LEU A 50 13.25 -3.57 -11.63
N ASP A 51 13.53 -3.34 -12.89
CA ASP A 51 14.81 -3.71 -13.43
C ASP A 51 15.94 -3.07 -12.66
N MET A 52 15.75 -1.87 -12.22
CA MET A 52 16.78 -1.16 -11.52
C MET A 52 16.17 -0.45 -10.34
N GLY A 53 16.95 -0.29 -9.31
CA GLY A 53 16.51 0.46 -8.16
C GLY A 53 15.72 -0.38 -7.19
N SER A 54 15.09 0.28 -6.26
CA SER A 54 14.35 -0.37 -5.19
C SER A 54 13.01 -0.87 -5.68
N PRO A 55 12.51 -1.94 -5.11
CA PRO A 55 11.18 -2.39 -5.47
C PRO A 55 10.13 -1.38 -5.07
N VAL A 56 9.00 -1.42 -5.73
CA VAL A 56 7.86 -0.59 -5.39
C VAL A 56 6.88 -1.45 -4.63
N TYR A 57 6.42 -0.94 -3.49
CA TYR A 57 5.40 -1.63 -2.71
C TYR A 57 4.08 -0.92 -2.99
N ALA A 58 3.07 -1.68 -3.38
CA ALA A 58 1.77 -1.11 -3.74
C ALA A 58 0.72 -1.61 -2.76
N LEU A 59 -0.12 -0.68 -2.31
CA LEU A 59 -1.11 -0.97 -1.28
C LEU A 59 -2.50 -0.81 -1.89
N TYR A 60 -3.25 -1.87 -1.89
CA TYR A 60 -4.55 -1.92 -2.53
C TYR A 60 -5.66 -2.08 -1.50
N GLY A 61 -6.82 -1.61 -1.85
CA GLY A 61 -7.99 -1.78 -1.02
C GLY A 61 -9.25 -1.56 -1.82
N PRO A 62 -10.39 -1.63 -1.17
CA PRO A 62 -11.64 -1.43 -1.90
C PRO A 62 -11.75 -0.01 -2.40
N SER A 63 -12.41 0.16 -3.53
CA SER A 63 -12.58 1.49 -4.09
C SER A 63 -13.45 2.35 -3.20
N SER A 64 -14.17 1.73 -2.28
CA SER A 64 -15.03 2.46 -1.35
C SER A 64 -14.32 2.90 -0.08
N LEU A 65 -13.00 2.82 -0.04
CA LEU A 65 -12.27 3.28 1.13
C LEU A 65 -12.67 4.71 1.47
N SER A 66 -13.17 4.91 2.68
CA SER A 66 -13.81 6.17 3.00
C SER A 66 -12.87 7.25 3.47
N ALA A 67 -11.69 6.90 3.94
CA ALA A 67 -10.76 7.89 4.47
C ALA A 67 -9.35 7.64 3.97
N PRO A 68 -9.11 7.79 2.67
CA PRO A 68 -7.80 7.48 2.12
C PRO A 68 -6.68 8.37 2.66
N GLN A 69 -6.98 9.62 2.97
CA GLN A 69 -5.93 10.49 3.50
C GLN A 69 -5.53 10.09 4.90
N ALA A 70 -6.49 9.68 5.71
CA ALA A 70 -6.16 9.20 7.04
C ALA A 70 -5.37 7.91 6.97
N ALA A 71 -5.72 7.04 6.02
CA ALA A 71 -4.98 5.80 5.84
C ALA A 71 -3.54 6.08 5.43
N GLU A 72 -3.34 7.06 4.56
CA GLU A 72 -2.00 7.43 4.14
C GLU A 72 -1.19 7.93 5.33
N MET A 73 -1.79 8.79 6.15
CA MET A 73 -1.06 9.33 7.27
C MET A 73 -0.68 8.26 8.27
N ARG A 74 -1.58 7.32 8.52
CA ARG A 74 -1.27 6.23 9.42
C ARG A 74 -0.18 5.35 8.86
N MET A 75 -0.20 5.11 7.55
CA MET A 75 0.82 4.28 6.95
C MET A 75 2.18 4.95 6.99
N ARG A 76 2.23 6.26 6.76
CA ARG A 76 3.48 6.99 6.87
C ARG A 76 4.02 6.90 8.29
N LYS A 77 3.15 7.04 9.27
CA LYS A 77 3.59 6.96 10.64
C LYS A 77 4.09 5.57 10.98
N PHE A 78 3.41 4.54 10.49
CA PHE A 78 3.85 3.17 10.72
C PHE A 78 5.27 2.96 10.18
N LEU A 79 5.53 3.39 8.95
CA LEU A 79 6.84 3.20 8.37
C LEU A 79 7.90 3.99 9.11
N MET A 80 7.58 5.21 9.52
CA MET A 80 8.53 6.01 10.26
C MET A 80 8.81 5.42 11.63
N ASP A 81 7.79 4.93 12.30
CA ASP A 81 7.98 4.34 13.61
C ASP A 81 8.83 3.08 13.55
N GLU A 82 8.77 2.39 12.41
CA GLU A 82 9.58 1.18 12.23
C GLU A 82 10.98 1.49 11.73
N GLY A 83 11.30 2.75 11.52
CA GLY A 83 12.66 3.13 11.12
C GLY A 83 12.93 3.11 9.64
N TYR A 84 11.90 3.07 8.82
CA TYR A 84 12.10 3.05 7.38
C TYR A 84 12.22 4.45 6.82
N ILE A 85 13.03 4.59 5.78
CA ILE A 85 13.16 5.83 5.03
C ILE A 85 12.51 5.55 3.69
N PHE A 86 11.54 6.36 3.30
CA PHE A 86 10.72 6.03 2.13
C PHE A 86 10.25 7.27 1.38
N THR A 87 9.82 7.03 0.14
CA THR A 87 9.06 8.03 -0.60
C THR A 87 7.73 7.38 -0.97
N MET A 88 6.65 8.10 -0.79
CA MET A 88 5.32 7.55 -0.96
C MET A 88 4.48 8.45 -1.85
N GLY A 89 3.69 7.81 -2.72
CA GLY A 89 2.76 8.51 -3.58
C GLY A 89 1.36 7.97 -3.40
N THR A 90 0.38 8.78 -3.76
CA THR A 90 -1.01 8.38 -3.66
C THR A 90 -1.66 8.38 -5.02
N LEU A 91 -2.68 7.56 -5.15
CA LEU A 91 -3.36 7.46 -6.41
C LEU A 91 -4.03 8.75 -6.80
N GLY A 92 -4.67 9.40 -5.88
CA GLY A 92 -5.45 10.55 -6.20
C GLY A 92 -4.72 11.85 -6.31
N ALA A 93 -3.42 11.76 -6.19
CA ALA A 93 -2.67 12.99 -6.22
C ALA A 93 -2.59 13.49 -7.63
N ARG A 94 -3.35 14.34 -8.00
CA ARG A 94 -3.24 14.76 -9.32
C ARG A 94 -3.95 15.90 -9.50
#